data_35d677f90ca5e899753bcb27d04ed06c
#
_entry.id   35d677f90ca5e899753bcb27d04ed06c
#
_cell.length_a   1.000
_cell.length_b   1.000
_cell.length_c   1.000
_cell.angle_alpha   90.00
_cell.angle_beta   90.00
_cell.angle_gamma   90.00
#
_symmetry.space_group_name_H-M   'P 1'
#
loop_
_entity.id
_entity.type
_entity.pdbx_description
1 polymer ?
#
loop_
_entity_poly.entity_id
_entity_poly.type
_entity_poly.pdbx_seq_one_letter_code
_entity_poly.pdbx_strand_id
1 'polypeptide(L)'
;MRRSSFRLVAAAAAIALAVTGCSSSGDDAANQDSEFEIFTWWASGGEAAGLQGMIDVYEAQNPDTEFINAAVAGGAGVNAKAVLQSRLDANEPPDSFQAHAGMELDGYVRGGQLEDLTSLYASEGWDEIFPADLIKAITVDGKIYSVPVNIHRANVLWWNPAAATKAGITKAPETLDEFFADLEKFKKSGIPG
;
A
#
# COMPACT_ATOMS: atom_id res chain seq x y z
N MET A 1 53.45 -38.76 -52.06
CA MET A 1 54.70 -38.03 -52.37
C MET A 1 54.64 -36.61 -51.86
N ARG A 2 55.71 -36.19 -51.21
CA ARG A 2 56.11 -34.84 -50.70
C ARG A 2 55.39 -34.24 -49.52
N ARG A 3 56.09 -34.32 -48.43
CA ARG A 3 56.07 -33.54 -47.18
C ARG A 3 56.41 -32.08 -47.47
N SER A 4 55.74 -31.15 -46.80
CA SER A 4 56.32 -29.85 -46.53
C SER A 4 55.88 -29.37 -45.17
N SER A 5 56.84 -29.34 -44.28
CA SER A 5 56.79 -28.80 -42.94
C SER A 5 56.93 -27.27 -43.03
N PHE A 6 56.01 -26.55 -42.37
CA PHE A 6 56.25 -25.14 -42.05
C PHE A 6 56.20 -24.94 -40.52
N ARG A 7 57.34 -24.60 -40.02
CA ARG A 7 57.56 -24.16 -38.66
C ARG A 7 57.04 -22.74 -38.53
N LEU A 8 56.14 -22.47 -37.61
CA LEU A 8 55.76 -21.13 -37.21
C LEU A 8 56.25 -20.85 -35.82
N VAL A 9 57.00 -19.78 -35.76
CA VAL A 9 57.64 -19.18 -34.58
C VAL A 9 56.60 -18.56 -33.68
N ALA A 10 56.65 -18.90 -32.40
CA ALA A 10 55.86 -18.27 -31.36
C ALA A 10 56.45 -16.89 -31.04
N ALA A 11 55.63 -15.86 -31.22
CA ALA A 11 55.87 -14.54 -30.64
C ALA A 11 54.85 -14.32 -29.51
N ALA A 12 55.33 -14.44 -28.28
CA ALA A 12 54.59 -14.09 -27.09
C ALA A 12 54.58 -12.56 -26.92
N ALA A 13 53.45 -11.92 -27.16
CA ALA A 13 53.26 -10.53 -26.76
C ALA A 13 52.46 -10.52 -25.46
N ALA A 14 53.15 -10.29 -24.35
CA ALA A 14 52.55 -10.04 -23.05
C ALA A 14 51.96 -8.62 -23.04
N ILE A 15 50.64 -8.51 -23.15
CA ILE A 15 49.91 -7.25 -22.88
C ILE A 15 49.56 -7.24 -21.40
N ALA A 16 50.31 -6.47 -20.63
CA ALA A 16 49.98 -6.14 -19.26
C ALA A 16 48.79 -5.12 -19.28
N LEU A 17 47.56 -5.59 -19.07
CA LEU A 17 46.43 -4.75 -18.74
C LEU A 17 46.59 -4.32 -17.27
N ALA A 18 47.05 -3.09 -17.09
CA ALA A 18 46.95 -2.40 -15.82
C ALA A 18 45.46 -2.10 -15.58
N VAL A 19 44.79 -2.93 -14.79
CA VAL A 19 43.49 -2.61 -14.21
C VAL A 19 43.73 -1.58 -13.11
N THR A 20 43.66 -0.31 -13.45
CA THR A 20 43.47 0.74 -12.46
C THR A 20 42.02 0.61 -11.97
N GLY A 21 41.84 -0.16 -10.90
CA GLY A 21 40.62 -0.15 -10.13
C GLY A 21 40.46 1.22 -9.48
N CYS A 22 39.66 2.07 -10.07
CA CYS A 22 39.03 3.17 -9.31
C CYS A 22 38.03 2.51 -8.36
N SER A 23 38.47 2.29 -7.12
CA SER A 23 37.55 2.12 -6.01
C SER A 23 36.97 3.50 -5.72
N SER A 24 35.87 3.85 -6.37
CA SER A 24 34.97 4.89 -5.88
C SER A 24 34.08 4.24 -4.81
N SER A 25 34.64 4.02 -3.64
CA SER A 25 33.88 3.80 -2.44
C SER A 25 33.46 5.18 -1.94
N GLY A 26 32.19 5.51 -2.12
CA GLY A 26 31.58 6.64 -1.45
C GLY A 26 30.89 7.59 -2.42
N ASP A 27 29.71 7.24 -2.92
CA ASP A 27 28.67 8.20 -3.32
C ASP A 27 27.36 7.50 -3.74
N ASP A 28 27.24 6.17 -3.68
CA ASP A 28 25.99 5.48 -4.02
C ASP A 28 24.96 5.45 -2.87
N ALA A 29 25.31 5.97 -1.68
CA ALA A 29 24.40 6.07 -0.55
C ALA A 29 23.60 7.39 -0.52
N ALA A 30 23.93 8.37 -1.36
CA ALA A 30 23.31 9.69 -1.33
C ALA A 30 22.13 9.87 -2.29
N ASN A 31 21.74 8.84 -3.06
CA ASN A 31 20.71 8.98 -4.10
C ASN A 31 19.56 7.99 -3.97
N GLN A 32 19.44 7.25 -2.86
CA GLN A 32 18.33 6.31 -2.64
C GLN A 32 17.14 6.93 -1.89
N ASP A 33 17.30 8.14 -1.34
CA ASP A 33 16.24 8.81 -0.56
C ASP A 33 15.59 10.00 -1.29
N SER A 34 15.76 10.12 -2.61
CA SER A 34 15.20 11.24 -3.36
C SER A 34 13.74 11.08 -3.77
N GLU A 35 13.21 9.88 -3.69
CA GLU A 35 11.83 9.55 -4.05
C GLU A 35 11.19 8.71 -2.95
N PHE A 36 9.91 8.95 -2.68
CA PHE A 36 9.11 8.16 -1.77
C PHE A 36 7.74 7.88 -2.39
N GLU A 37 7.46 6.62 -2.71
CA GLU A 37 6.25 6.20 -3.39
C GLU A 37 5.21 5.60 -2.43
N ILE A 38 4.00 6.16 -2.43
CA ILE A 38 2.83 5.52 -1.82
C ILE A 38 1.89 4.98 -2.90
N PHE A 39 1.63 3.69 -2.85
CA PHE A 39 0.65 3.04 -3.69
C PHE A 39 -0.71 2.93 -2.98
N THR A 40 -1.76 3.52 -3.56
CA THR A 40 -3.07 3.65 -2.92
C THR A 40 -4.22 3.53 -3.93
N TRP A 41 -5.46 3.43 -3.45
CA TRP A 41 -6.66 3.61 -4.26
C TRP A 41 -7.41 4.93 -3.97
N TRP A 42 -6.85 5.80 -3.15
CA TRP A 42 -7.41 7.10 -2.82
C TRP A 42 -7.17 8.13 -3.93
N ALA A 43 -7.79 7.89 -5.10
CA ALA A 43 -7.55 8.66 -6.31
C ALA A 43 -8.53 9.82 -6.53
N SER A 44 -9.60 9.96 -5.69
CA SER A 44 -10.60 11.02 -5.87
C SER A 44 -11.38 11.34 -4.60
N GLY A 45 -12.11 12.47 -4.61
CA GLY A 45 -13.01 12.88 -3.54
C GLY A 45 -12.31 13.16 -2.21
N GLY A 46 -12.99 12.87 -1.10
CA GLY A 46 -12.50 13.13 0.25
C GLY A 46 -11.27 12.30 0.62
N GLU A 47 -11.15 11.11 0.08
CA GLU A 47 -9.98 10.24 0.31
C GLU A 47 -8.72 10.84 -0.30
N ALA A 48 -8.79 11.28 -1.57
CA ALA A 48 -7.65 11.96 -2.21
C ALA A 48 -7.29 13.27 -1.51
N ALA A 49 -8.28 14.05 -1.06
CA ALA A 49 -8.03 15.27 -0.31
C ALA A 49 -7.38 14.99 1.07
N GLY A 50 -7.79 13.92 1.74
CA GLY A 50 -7.16 13.48 2.99
C GLY A 50 -5.71 13.03 2.80
N LEU A 51 -5.45 12.26 1.75
CA LEU A 51 -4.08 11.85 1.38
C LEU A 51 -3.22 13.07 1.05
N GLN A 52 -3.76 14.05 0.28
CA GLN A 52 -3.01 15.26 -0.05
C GLN A 52 -2.58 16.04 1.21
N GLY A 53 -3.46 16.15 2.22
CA GLY A 53 -3.09 16.77 3.48
C GLY A 53 -1.93 16.06 4.22
N MET A 54 -1.81 14.74 4.08
CA MET A 54 -0.67 13.98 4.61
C MET A 54 0.60 14.22 3.79
N ILE A 55 0.47 14.25 2.45
CA ILE A 55 1.56 14.55 1.52
C ILE A 55 2.15 15.93 1.82
N ASP A 56 1.30 16.94 1.97
CA ASP A 56 1.73 18.32 2.26
C ASP A 56 2.57 18.40 3.55
N VAL A 57 2.20 17.62 4.58
CA VAL A 57 2.97 17.52 5.84
C VAL A 57 4.31 16.82 5.62
N TYR A 58 4.32 15.73 4.85
CA TYR A 58 5.54 14.98 4.56
C TYR A 58 6.54 15.82 3.77
N GLU A 59 6.11 16.47 2.69
CA GLU A 59 6.96 17.32 1.85
C GLU A 59 7.52 18.53 2.60
N ALA A 60 6.72 19.10 3.52
CA ALA A 60 7.21 20.19 4.38
C ALA A 60 8.34 19.75 5.33
N GLN A 61 8.37 18.50 5.72
CA GLN A 61 9.40 17.92 6.60
C GLN A 61 10.57 17.31 5.82
N ASN A 62 10.37 16.95 4.55
CA ASN A 62 11.34 16.27 3.69
C ASN A 62 11.47 17.00 2.34
N PRO A 63 11.98 18.25 2.33
CA PRO A 63 11.97 19.12 1.13
C PRO A 63 12.85 18.61 -0.02
N ASP A 64 13.77 17.71 0.26
CA ASP A 64 14.68 17.12 -0.72
C ASP A 64 14.19 15.77 -1.27
N THR A 65 13.01 15.29 -0.83
CA THR A 65 12.40 14.02 -1.27
C THR A 65 11.21 14.30 -2.19
N GLU A 66 11.21 13.71 -3.38
CA GLU A 66 10.06 13.72 -4.28
C GLU A 66 9.00 12.72 -3.81
N PHE A 67 7.78 13.19 -3.53
CA PHE A 67 6.69 12.31 -3.17
C PHE A 67 5.93 11.82 -4.40
N ILE A 68 5.88 10.49 -4.59
CA ILE A 68 5.18 9.84 -5.70
C ILE A 68 3.84 9.29 -5.21
N ASN A 69 2.75 9.91 -5.63
CA ASN A 69 1.40 9.41 -5.38
C ASN A 69 0.97 8.45 -6.51
N ALA A 70 1.19 7.16 -6.33
CA ALA A 70 0.84 6.12 -7.31
C ALA A 70 -0.60 5.61 -7.11
N ALA A 71 -1.58 6.51 -7.14
CA ALA A 71 -2.98 6.17 -6.92
C ALA A 71 -3.62 5.46 -8.12
N VAL A 72 -4.25 4.29 -7.87
CA VAL A 72 -5.01 3.52 -8.88
C VAL A 72 -6.50 3.52 -8.52
N ALA A 73 -7.30 4.21 -9.31
CA ALA A 73 -8.74 4.37 -9.07
C ALA A 73 -9.55 3.10 -9.32
N GLY A 74 -10.66 2.97 -8.58
CA GLY A 74 -11.78 2.08 -8.88
C GLY A 74 -11.89 0.81 -8.05
N GLY A 75 -13.12 0.31 -7.97
CA GLY A 75 -13.46 -0.96 -7.34
C GLY A 75 -13.17 -1.06 -5.84
N ALA A 76 -13.19 0.06 -5.10
CA ALA A 76 -12.82 0.08 -3.67
C ALA A 76 -11.49 -0.66 -3.39
N GLY A 77 -10.50 -0.41 -4.25
CA GLY A 77 -9.17 -1.03 -4.14
C GLY A 77 -8.97 -2.30 -4.98
N VAL A 78 -10.00 -2.88 -5.59
CA VAL A 78 -9.84 -4.13 -6.38
C VAL A 78 -8.84 -3.95 -7.52
N ASN A 79 -8.93 -2.84 -8.27
CA ASN A 79 -8.02 -2.55 -9.38
C ASN A 79 -6.60 -2.30 -8.87
N ALA A 80 -6.46 -1.52 -7.79
CA ALA A 80 -5.17 -1.23 -7.18
C ALA A 80 -4.47 -2.51 -6.71
N LYS A 81 -5.19 -3.41 -6.02
CA LYS A 81 -4.63 -4.67 -5.53
C LYS A 81 -4.11 -5.57 -6.66
N ALA A 82 -4.79 -5.61 -7.81
CA ALA A 82 -4.33 -6.38 -8.95
C ALA A 82 -3.01 -5.81 -9.54
N VAL A 83 -2.90 -4.48 -9.62
CA VAL A 83 -1.67 -3.82 -10.06
C VAL A 83 -0.54 -4.01 -9.03
N LEU A 84 -0.83 -3.83 -7.74
CA LEU A 84 0.15 -4.06 -6.67
C LEU A 84 0.70 -5.49 -6.72
N GLN A 85 -0.17 -6.50 -6.85
CA GLN A 85 0.27 -7.89 -6.95
C GLN A 85 1.22 -8.10 -8.13
N SER A 86 0.91 -7.52 -9.29
CA SER A 86 1.78 -7.61 -10.46
C SER A 86 3.15 -6.97 -10.24
N ARG A 87 3.21 -5.86 -9.51
CA ARG A 87 4.48 -5.20 -9.13
C ARG A 87 5.28 -6.05 -8.14
N LEU A 88 4.62 -6.58 -7.11
CA LEU A 88 5.26 -7.47 -6.13
C LEU A 88 5.82 -8.73 -6.79
N ASP A 89 5.08 -9.33 -7.71
CA ASP A 89 5.52 -10.52 -8.48
C ASP A 89 6.71 -10.19 -9.42
N ALA A 90 6.79 -8.96 -9.91
CA ALA A 90 7.91 -8.46 -10.71
C ALA A 90 9.13 -8.03 -9.88
N ASN A 91 9.02 -8.07 -8.54
CA ASN A 91 10.02 -7.54 -7.60
C ASN A 91 10.26 -6.03 -7.79
N GLU A 92 9.16 -5.29 -8.02
CA GLU A 92 9.10 -3.83 -8.15
C GLU A 92 8.12 -3.25 -7.12
N PRO A 93 8.33 -3.46 -5.79
CA PRO A 93 7.44 -2.96 -4.77
C PRO A 93 7.47 -1.42 -4.72
N PRO A 94 6.38 -0.77 -4.29
CA PRO A 94 6.45 0.63 -3.83
C PRO A 94 7.08 0.68 -2.42
N ASP A 95 7.48 1.88 -1.97
CA ASP A 95 8.01 2.06 -0.61
C ASP A 95 6.92 1.81 0.45
N SER A 96 5.70 2.20 0.15
CA SER A 96 4.55 1.94 1.00
C SER A 96 3.28 1.71 0.18
N PHE A 97 2.35 0.93 0.71
CA PHE A 97 1.07 0.71 0.04
C PHE A 97 -0.10 0.61 1.02
N GLN A 98 -1.27 0.97 0.55
CA GLN A 98 -2.51 0.85 1.29
C GLN A 98 -3.00 -0.60 1.29
N ALA A 99 -3.37 -1.09 2.49
CA ALA A 99 -4.00 -2.38 2.70
C ALA A 99 -5.04 -2.30 3.82
N HIS A 100 -5.94 -3.27 3.90
CA HIS A 100 -6.84 -3.41 5.05
C HIS A 100 -6.18 -4.29 6.12
N ALA A 101 -6.39 -3.92 7.38
CA ALA A 101 -5.98 -4.73 8.52
C ALA A 101 -6.66 -6.11 8.51
N GLY A 102 -6.07 -7.10 9.17
CA GLY A 102 -6.57 -8.45 9.29
C GLY A 102 -6.11 -9.38 8.17
N MET A 103 -7.02 -10.20 7.63
CA MET A 103 -6.69 -11.28 6.69
C MET A 103 -5.98 -10.84 5.41
N GLU A 104 -6.23 -9.61 4.94
CA GLU A 104 -5.54 -9.09 3.76
C GLU A 104 -4.05 -8.87 4.04
N LEU A 105 -3.73 -8.34 5.22
CA LEU A 105 -2.35 -8.11 5.65
C LEU A 105 -1.56 -9.42 5.80
N ASP A 106 -2.20 -10.48 6.34
CA ASP A 106 -1.57 -11.78 6.57
C ASP A 106 -0.95 -12.38 5.28
N GLY A 107 -1.59 -12.19 4.13
CA GLY A 107 -1.07 -12.63 2.84
C GLY A 107 0.27 -12.01 2.48
N TYR A 108 0.40 -10.71 2.64
CA TYR A 108 1.65 -9.98 2.37
C TYR A 108 2.75 -10.33 3.38
N VAL A 109 2.40 -10.50 4.66
CA VAL A 109 3.36 -10.92 5.70
C VAL A 109 3.92 -12.31 5.40
N ARG A 110 3.07 -13.28 5.08
CA ARG A 110 3.50 -14.65 4.71
C ARG A 110 4.30 -14.69 3.42
N GLY A 111 4.06 -13.75 2.52
CA GLY A 111 4.84 -13.55 1.30
C GLY A 111 6.21 -12.89 1.55
N GLY A 112 6.51 -12.43 2.78
CA GLY A 112 7.74 -11.70 3.10
C GLY A 112 7.83 -10.33 2.43
N GLN A 113 6.67 -9.70 2.20
CA GLN A 113 6.53 -8.46 1.43
C GLN A 113 6.36 -7.21 2.32
N LEU A 114 6.44 -7.38 3.64
CA LEU A 114 6.29 -6.30 4.61
C LEU A 114 7.40 -6.32 5.65
N GLU A 115 7.84 -5.13 6.04
CA GLU A 115 8.77 -4.93 7.14
C GLU A 115 8.08 -5.02 8.51
N ASP A 116 8.84 -5.51 9.51
CA ASP A 116 8.44 -5.57 10.90
C ASP A 116 8.56 -4.18 11.55
N LEU A 117 7.44 -3.56 11.88
CA LEU A 117 7.36 -2.23 12.47
C LEU A 117 7.31 -2.23 14.02
N THR A 118 7.49 -3.39 14.66
CA THR A 118 7.36 -3.52 16.13
C THR A 118 8.28 -2.57 16.87
N SER A 119 9.53 -2.41 16.41
CA SER A 119 10.49 -1.50 17.03
C SER A 119 10.11 -0.03 16.85
N LEU A 120 9.52 0.33 15.72
CA LEU A 120 9.00 1.68 15.46
C LEU A 120 7.82 1.98 16.40
N TYR A 121 6.89 1.05 16.56
CA TYR A 121 5.77 1.22 17.49
C TYR A 121 6.25 1.47 18.91
N ALA A 122 7.25 0.71 19.38
CA ALA A 122 7.82 0.88 20.71
C ALA A 122 8.57 2.23 20.87
N SER A 123 9.30 2.68 19.86
CA SER A 123 10.03 3.96 19.91
C SER A 123 9.11 5.18 19.90
N GLU A 124 7.99 5.10 19.19
CA GLU A 124 7.01 6.18 19.05
C GLU A 124 5.88 6.10 20.11
N GLY A 125 5.83 5.02 20.91
CA GLY A 125 4.76 4.78 21.89
C GLY A 125 3.38 4.56 21.25
N TRP A 126 3.33 4.09 20.01
CA TRP A 126 2.08 3.93 19.27
C TRP A 126 1.24 2.75 19.74
N ASP A 127 1.84 1.78 20.38
CA ASP A 127 1.17 0.67 21.04
C ASP A 127 0.26 1.12 22.21
N GLU A 128 0.56 2.27 22.84
CA GLU A 128 -0.28 2.88 23.87
C GLU A 128 -1.33 3.86 23.30
N ILE A 129 -1.13 4.36 22.07
CA ILE A 129 -1.99 5.36 21.43
C ILE A 129 -3.14 4.71 20.65
N PHE A 130 -2.83 3.68 19.85
CA PHE A 130 -3.83 3.00 19.05
C PHE A 130 -4.70 2.04 19.89
N PRO A 131 -6.01 1.90 19.56
CA PRO A 131 -6.88 0.93 20.22
C PRO A 131 -6.32 -0.50 20.14
N ALA A 132 -6.38 -1.25 21.24
CA ALA A 132 -5.81 -2.59 21.32
C ALA A 132 -6.35 -3.57 20.26
N ASP A 133 -7.63 -3.49 19.91
CA ASP A 133 -8.21 -4.33 18.86
C ASP A 133 -7.65 -3.99 17.46
N LEU A 134 -7.28 -2.73 17.24
CA LEU A 134 -6.64 -2.32 15.99
C LEU A 134 -5.19 -2.83 15.91
N ILE A 135 -4.43 -2.69 17.01
CA ILE A 135 -3.08 -3.29 17.12
C ILE A 135 -3.15 -4.79 16.85
N LYS A 136 -4.10 -5.49 17.46
CA LYS A 136 -4.31 -6.92 17.24
C LYS A 136 -4.58 -7.24 15.76
N ALA A 137 -5.37 -6.42 15.06
CA ALA A 137 -5.72 -6.65 13.65
C ALA A 137 -4.53 -6.45 12.68
N ILE A 138 -3.48 -5.72 13.08
CA ILE A 138 -2.27 -5.49 12.30
C ILE A 138 -1.06 -6.30 12.80
N THR A 139 -1.28 -7.19 13.78
CA THR A 139 -0.24 -8.05 14.36
C THR A 139 -0.36 -9.46 13.78
N VAL A 140 0.73 -9.98 13.23
CA VAL A 140 0.85 -11.36 12.74
C VAL A 140 2.05 -11.99 13.44
N ASP A 141 1.86 -13.17 14.05
CA ASP A 141 2.91 -13.92 14.75
C ASP A 141 3.69 -13.06 15.79
N GLY A 142 2.98 -12.14 16.47
CA GLY A 142 3.53 -11.27 17.51
C GLY A 142 4.29 -10.04 17.02
N LYS A 143 4.27 -9.75 15.71
CA LYS A 143 4.93 -8.61 15.07
C LYS A 143 3.92 -7.69 14.40
N ILE A 144 4.19 -6.40 14.41
CA ILE A 144 3.32 -5.36 13.83
C ILE A 144 3.82 -5.00 12.42
N TYR A 145 2.91 -4.97 11.43
CA TYR A 145 3.28 -4.80 10.01
C TYR A 145 2.57 -3.66 9.29
N SER A 146 1.80 -2.83 9.99
CA SER A 146 1.06 -1.74 9.35
C SER A 146 0.86 -0.58 10.32
N VAL A 147 0.68 0.62 9.77
CA VAL A 147 0.29 1.82 10.52
C VAL A 147 -1.13 2.21 10.14
N PRO A 148 -2.09 2.26 11.08
CA PRO A 148 -3.45 2.69 10.79
C PRO A 148 -3.49 4.18 10.45
N VAL A 149 -4.00 4.50 9.25
CA VAL A 149 -4.19 5.88 8.80
C VAL A 149 -5.59 6.39 9.14
N ASN A 150 -6.59 5.53 8.99
CA ASN A 150 -7.98 5.82 9.33
C ASN A 150 -8.74 4.55 9.70
N ILE A 151 -9.98 4.73 10.20
CA ILE A 151 -10.88 3.62 10.53
C ILE A 151 -12.16 3.80 9.71
N HIS A 152 -12.36 2.90 8.76
CA HIS A 152 -13.60 2.81 8.00
C HIS A 152 -14.64 2.00 8.77
N ARG A 153 -15.86 2.51 8.80
CA ARG A 153 -17.01 1.72 9.26
C ARG A 153 -17.61 1.02 8.06
N ALA A 154 -17.42 -0.28 7.98
CA ALA A 154 -18.06 -1.14 7.00
C ALA A 154 -19.33 -1.77 7.59
N ASN A 155 -20.15 -2.37 6.74
CA ASN A 155 -21.39 -3.03 7.13
C ASN A 155 -22.33 -2.11 7.93
N VAL A 156 -22.56 -0.90 7.39
CA VAL A 156 -23.45 0.11 7.97
C VAL A 156 -24.66 0.33 7.09
N LEU A 157 -25.81 0.63 7.71
CA LEU A 157 -26.99 1.10 7.02
C LEU A 157 -26.98 2.63 6.97
N TRP A 158 -26.94 3.18 5.77
CA TRP A 158 -27.12 4.62 5.56
C TRP A 158 -28.61 4.95 5.59
N TRP A 159 -28.98 5.85 6.47
CA TRP A 159 -30.33 6.20 6.78
C TRP A 159 -30.65 7.65 6.39
N ASN A 160 -31.65 7.85 5.54
CA ASN A 160 -32.15 9.17 5.23
C ASN A 160 -33.46 9.44 6.03
N PRO A 161 -33.44 10.20 7.12
CA PRO A 161 -34.57 10.40 7.99
C PRO A 161 -35.78 11.04 7.29
N ALA A 162 -35.53 11.99 6.37
CA ALA A 162 -36.61 12.68 5.66
C ALA A 162 -37.35 11.76 4.67
N ALA A 163 -36.61 10.91 3.96
CA ALA A 163 -37.20 9.91 3.07
C ALA A 163 -37.98 8.85 3.86
N ALA A 164 -37.38 8.38 4.96
CA ALA A 164 -38.05 7.42 5.86
C ALA A 164 -39.34 7.92 6.43
N THR A 165 -39.40 9.15 6.93
CA THR A 165 -40.61 9.78 7.45
C THR A 165 -41.69 9.83 6.38
N LYS A 166 -41.36 10.19 5.14
CA LYS A 166 -42.33 10.18 4.03
C LYS A 166 -42.88 8.79 3.70
N ALA A 167 -42.07 7.73 3.92
CA ALA A 167 -42.49 6.34 3.78
C ALA A 167 -43.20 5.79 5.02
N GLY A 168 -43.44 6.60 6.04
CA GLY A 168 -44.11 6.19 7.29
C GLY A 168 -43.19 5.41 8.25
N ILE A 169 -41.87 5.61 8.14
CA ILE A 169 -40.85 4.97 8.98
C ILE A 169 -40.35 6.03 9.95
N THR A 170 -40.44 5.77 11.25
CA THR A 170 -40.14 6.75 12.31
C THR A 170 -38.85 6.46 13.09
N LYS A 171 -38.32 5.25 12.96
CA LYS A 171 -37.02 4.85 13.56
C LYS A 171 -36.20 3.98 12.61
N ALA A 172 -34.90 3.95 12.77
CA ALA A 172 -34.05 3.02 12.05
C ALA A 172 -34.33 1.56 12.47
N PRO A 173 -34.22 0.59 11.56
CA PRO A 173 -34.43 -0.82 11.90
C PRO A 173 -33.31 -1.32 12.81
N GLU A 174 -33.66 -2.13 13.78
CA GLU A 174 -32.76 -2.77 14.73
C GLU A 174 -32.50 -4.25 14.37
N THR A 175 -33.38 -4.82 13.53
CA THR A 175 -33.27 -6.21 13.07
C THR A 175 -33.39 -6.29 11.54
N LEU A 176 -32.96 -7.41 10.96
CA LEU A 176 -33.15 -7.66 9.53
C LEU A 176 -34.64 -7.73 9.13
N ASP A 177 -35.50 -8.27 9.98
CA ASP A 177 -36.94 -8.33 9.72
C ASP A 177 -37.54 -6.93 9.65
N GLU A 178 -37.19 -6.03 10.59
CA GLU A 178 -37.60 -4.63 10.54
C GLU A 178 -37.02 -3.93 9.29
N PHE A 179 -35.78 -4.19 8.93
CA PHE A 179 -35.16 -3.65 7.72
C PHE A 179 -35.94 -4.05 6.46
N PHE A 180 -36.26 -5.34 6.31
CA PHE A 180 -37.03 -5.80 5.16
C PHE A 180 -38.47 -5.23 5.17
N ALA A 181 -39.09 -5.10 6.33
CA ALA A 181 -40.42 -4.47 6.46
C ALA A 181 -40.36 -2.98 6.03
N ASP A 182 -39.30 -2.27 6.36
CA ASP A 182 -39.10 -0.88 5.96
C ASP A 182 -38.84 -0.74 4.46
N LEU A 183 -38.14 -1.65 3.83
CA LEU A 183 -37.97 -1.69 2.36
C LEU A 183 -39.31 -1.84 1.65
N GLU A 184 -40.25 -2.65 2.19
CA GLU A 184 -41.58 -2.78 1.64
C GLU A 184 -42.41 -1.48 1.79
N LYS A 185 -42.22 -0.71 2.87
CA LYS A 185 -42.82 0.62 3.02
C LYS A 185 -42.30 1.61 1.98
N PHE A 186 -40.97 1.66 1.78
CA PHE A 186 -40.35 2.46 0.71
C PHE A 186 -40.94 2.12 -0.66
N LYS A 187 -41.00 0.84 -1.00
CA LYS A 187 -41.57 0.35 -2.26
C LYS A 187 -43.00 0.80 -2.46
N LYS A 188 -43.86 0.68 -1.42
CA LYS A 188 -45.25 1.11 -1.47
C LYS A 188 -45.43 2.62 -1.57
N SER A 189 -44.51 3.39 -1.00
CA SER A 189 -44.56 4.86 -1.06
C SER A 189 -44.04 5.44 -2.38
N GLY A 190 -43.44 4.62 -3.25
CA GLY A 190 -42.80 5.07 -4.50
C GLY A 190 -41.54 5.90 -4.30
N ILE A 191 -41.01 5.94 -3.09
CA ILE A 191 -39.73 6.62 -2.77
C ILE A 191 -38.61 5.61 -2.96
N PRO A 192 -37.53 5.94 -3.73
CA PRO A 192 -36.36 5.08 -3.83
C PRO A 192 -35.76 4.86 -2.44
N GLY A 193 -35.44 3.60 -2.12
CA GLY A 193 -34.77 3.21 -0.88
C GLY A 193 -33.26 3.17 -1.02
#